data_4763ec932d73089dcac25d556f0a0238
#
_entry.id   4763ec932d73089dcac25d556f0a0238
#
_cell.length_a   1.000
_cell.length_b   1.000
_cell.length_c   1.000
_cell.angle_alpha   90.00
_cell.angle_beta   90.00
_cell.angle_gamma   90.00
#
_symmetry.space_group_name_H-M   'P 1'
#
loop_
_entity.id
_entity.type
_entity.pdbx_description
1 polymer ?
#
loop_
_entity_poly.entity_id
_entity_poly.type
_entity_poly.pdbx_seq_one_letter_code
_entity_poly.pdbx_strand_id
1 'polypeptide(L)'
;MLKGLKKALKERFCSQVYISFNVDHNLLSTQVIRIKNDRIKEKFFKTFETKVETKSGEVPIQALKIARSYSQKYPYTYFSAMSKAKEVLCEKQAFEELKKENYPACAINQKYCVYVESEDFLKDFKRFKVQDVDFLFSPFSLIYDFVRDSLEEKPLLYLLLERSRFYFLIADKKEIFLAKSVFLEEQPEEFIESKEEDSVEMNDEIMKAFLSEIQEDIDSLEEAMGLDRSKDNKEKNEDAYSLIEGMTNIPLIANALQEGLRSVYHSRDIDFVEKVILLDSCQIHQKALMHLQETLMMEVSRLDFSLVERLNILARMENEKHAF
;
A
#
# COMPACT_ATOMS: atom_id res chain seq x y z
N MET A 1 -27.82 -24.17 14.57
CA MET A 1 -27.48 -25.49 13.99
C MET A 1 -27.58 -25.54 12.46
N LEU A 2 -28.69 -25.16 11.83
CA LEU A 2 -28.87 -25.17 10.37
C LEU A 2 -27.89 -24.30 9.57
N LYS A 3 -27.49 -23.12 10.09
CA LYS A 3 -26.51 -22.23 9.42
C LYS A 3 -25.12 -22.86 9.34
N GLY A 4 -24.63 -23.49 10.41
CA GLY A 4 -23.35 -24.18 10.41
C GLY A 4 -23.31 -25.39 9.48
N LEU A 5 -24.42 -26.14 9.36
CA LEU A 5 -24.52 -27.26 8.43
C LEU A 5 -24.49 -26.78 6.96
N LYS A 6 -25.17 -25.68 6.64
CA LYS A 6 -25.13 -25.06 5.31
C LYS A 6 -23.72 -24.58 4.95
N LYS A 7 -22.98 -23.98 5.91
CA LYS A 7 -21.59 -23.57 5.71
C LYS A 7 -20.69 -24.76 5.42
N ALA A 8 -20.75 -25.80 6.25
CA ALA A 8 -19.93 -27.01 6.07
C ALA A 8 -20.20 -27.72 4.72
N LEU A 9 -21.46 -27.77 4.29
CA LEU A 9 -21.85 -28.28 2.98
C LEU A 9 -21.31 -27.39 1.84
N LYS A 10 -21.42 -26.05 1.98
CA LYS A 10 -20.90 -25.09 1.01
C LYS A 10 -19.38 -25.24 0.83
N GLU A 11 -18.63 -25.31 1.92
CA GLU A 11 -17.17 -25.46 1.91
C GLU A 11 -16.73 -26.81 1.33
N ARG A 12 -17.48 -27.87 1.59
CA ARG A 12 -17.17 -29.22 1.11
C ARG A 12 -17.46 -29.42 -0.37
N PHE A 13 -18.53 -28.83 -0.90
CA PHE A 13 -18.98 -29.08 -2.28
C PHE A 13 -18.63 -27.94 -3.25
N CYS A 14 -18.49 -26.71 -2.79
CA CYS A 14 -18.22 -25.55 -3.63
C CYS A 14 -16.79 -25.05 -3.46
N SER A 15 -16.21 -24.56 -4.55
CA SER A 15 -14.98 -23.78 -4.49
C SER A 15 -15.29 -22.35 -4.08
N GLN A 16 -14.46 -21.79 -3.23
CA GLN A 16 -14.42 -20.36 -2.94
C GLN A 16 -13.27 -19.74 -3.72
N VAL A 17 -13.51 -18.60 -4.35
CA VAL A 17 -12.51 -17.86 -5.12
C VAL A 17 -12.36 -16.49 -4.50
N TYR A 18 -11.14 -16.09 -4.23
CA TYR A 18 -10.78 -14.76 -3.76
C TYR A 18 -9.93 -14.09 -4.82
N ILE A 19 -10.33 -12.90 -5.23
CA ILE A 19 -9.66 -12.12 -6.25
C ILE A 19 -9.35 -10.75 -5.66
N SER A 20 -8.08 -10.42 -5.54
CA SER A 20 -7.62 -9.14 -5.06
C SER A 20 -7.07 -8.28 -6.18
N PHE A 21 -7.28 -6.98 -6.04
CA PHE A 21 -6.77 -5.94 -6.94
C PHE A 21 -5.97 -4.91 -6.15
N ASN A 22 -4.84 -4.51 -6.70
CA ASN A 22 -4.13 -3.31 -6.27
C ASN A 22 -3.76 -2.47 -7.48
N VAL A 23 -4.25 -1.24 -7.52
CA VAL A 23 -3.89 -0.24 -8.53
C VAL A 23 -2.86 0.69 -7.89
N ASP A 24 -1.66 0.73 -8.46
CA ASP A 24 -0.59 1.57 -8.02
C ASP A 24 0.10 2.22 -9.22
N HIS A 25 0.03 3.54 -9.32
CA HIS A 25 0.49 4.31 -10.46
C HIS A 25 -0.09 3.76 -11.78
N ASN A 26 0.77 3.29 -12.68
CA ASN A 26 0.41 2.73 -13.98
C ASN A 26 0.28 1.19 -13.98
N LEU A 27 0.31 0.56 -12.81
CA LEU A 27 0.25 -0.88 -12.67
C LEU A 27 -0.99 -1.33 -11.90
N LEU A 28 -1.63 -2.38 -12.39
CA LEU A 28 -2.61 -3.14 -11.64
C LEU A 28 -2.06 -4.53 -11.36
N SER A 29 -1.88 -4.85 -10.11
CA SER A 29 -1.60 -6.22 -9.67
C SER A 29 -2.89 -6.92 -9.28
N THR A 30 -3.03 -8.17 -9.70
CA THR A 30 -4.17 -9.03 -9.32
C THR A 30 -3.69 -10.42 -8.92
N GLN A 31 -4.32 -10.96 -7.90
CA GLN A 31 -4.10 -12.35 -7.51
C GLN A 31 -5.44 -13.06 -7.35
N VAL A 32 -5.52 -14.27 -7.88
CA VAL A 32 -6.65 -15.19 -7.74
C VAL A 32 -6.23 -16.37 -6.89
N ILE A 33 -7.00 -16.67 -5.85
CA ILE A 33 -6.82 -17.88 -5.04
C ILE A 33 -8.14 -18.65 -5.03
N ARG A 34 -8.11 -19.90 -5.48
CA ARG A 34 -9.25 -20.80 -5.40
C ARG A 34 -9.02 -21.85 -4.33
N ILE A 35 -9.95 -21.94 -3.38
CA ILE A 35 -9.89 -22.83 -2.24
C ILE A 35 -11.05 -23.84 -2.35
N LYS A 36 -10.77 -25.09 -2.08
CA LYS A 36 -11.78 -26.16 -1.92
C LYS A 36 -11.33 -27.11 -0.83
N ASN A 37 -12.20 -27.40 0.13
CA ASN A 37 -11.90 -28.25 1.29
C ASN A 37 -10.64 -27.75 2.04
N ASP A 38 -10.58 -26.45 2.33
CA ASP A 38 -9.47 -25.75 3.00
C ASP A 38 -8.09 -25.90 2.33
N ARG A 39 -8.07 -26.39 1.08
CA ARG A 39 -6.84 -26.52 0.30
C ARG A 39 -6.86 -25.57 -0.88
N ILE A 40 -5.75 -24.88 -1.07
CA ILE A 40 -5.53 -24.07 -2.27
C ILE A 40 -5.46 -25.03 -3.47
N LYS A 41 -6.36 -24.83 -4.44
CA LYS A 41 -6.42 -25.59 -5.69
C LYS A 41 -5.81 -24.85 -6.86
N GLU A 42 -5.77 -23.52 -6.76
CA GLU A 42 -5.23 -22.66 -7.80
C GLU A 42 -4.75 -21.37 -7.15
N LYS A 43 -3.57 -20.92 -7.52
CA LYS A 43 -3.03 -19.60 -7.16
C LYS A 43 -2.45 -19.00 -8.44
N PHE A 44 -2.96 -17.84 -8.82
CA PHE A 44 -2.57 -17.15 -10.04
C PHE A 44 -2.30 -15.69 -9.70
N PHE A 45 -1.18 -15.16 -10.20
CA PHE A 45 -0.80 -13.75 -10.04
C PHE A 45 -0.54 -13.15 -11.42
N LYS A 46 -0.99 -11.92 -11.63
CA LYS A 46 -0.71 -11.18 -12.85
C LYS A 46 -0.68 -9.68 -12.61
N THR A 47 0.25 -9.01 -13.27
CA THR A 47 0.33 -7.55 -13.33
C THR A 47 -0.07 -7.08 -14.74
N PHE A 48 -0.77 -5.97 -14.81
CA PHE A 48 -1.19 -5.31 -16.04
C PHE A 48 -0.70 -3.87 -16.03
N GLU A 49 -0.12 -3.42 -17.13
CA GLU A 49 0.11 -2.01 -17.34
C GLU A 49 -1.22 -1.30 -17.59
N THR A 50 -1.46 -0.21 -16.89
CA THR A 50 -2.58 0.69 -17.10
C THR A 50 -2.09 1.86 -17.94
N LYS A 51 -2.85 2.29 -18.94
CA LYS A 51 -2.51 3.53 -19.64
C LYS A 51 -2.63 4.70 -18.67
N VAL A 52 -1.66 5.59 -18.71
CA VAL A 52 -1.57 6.80 -17.84
C VAL A 52 -2.82 7.69 -17.92
N GLU A 53 -3.61 7.57 -18.99
CA GLU A 53 -4.86 8.31 -19.19
C GLU A 53 -6.01 7.90 -18.26
N THR A 54 -5.93 6.76 -17.55
CA THR A 54 -6.92 6.42 -16.52
C THR A 54 -6.60 7.13 -15.21
N LYS A 55 -6.67 8.48 -15.22
CA LYS A 55 -6.61 9.31 -13.99
C LYS A 55 -7.64 8.89 -12.93
N SER A 56 -8.63 8.08 -13.31
CA SER A 56 -9.67 7.55 -12.43
C SER A 56 -9.24 6.34 -11.60
N GLY A 57 -8.08 5.73 -11.86
CA GLY A 57 -7.67 4.48 -11.21
C GLY A 57 -8.63 3.31 -11.48
N GLU A 58 -9.35 3.33 -12.58
CA GLU A 58 -10.30 2.28 -12.97
C GLU A 58 -9.60 0.94 -13.20
N VAL A 59 -10.27 -0.13 -12.84
CA VAL A 59 -9.77 -1.49 -13.05
C VAL A 59 -9.68 -1.80 -14.55
N PRO A 60 -8.52 -2.17 -15.10
CA PRO A 60 -8.36 -2.46 -16.51
C PRO A 60 -9.29 -3.57 -17.01
N ILE A 61 -9.73 -3.46 -18.26
CA ILE A 61 -10.66 -4.42 -18.88
C ILE A 61 -10.13 -5.85 -18.82
N GLN A 62 -8.81 -6.04 -18.90
CA GLN A 62 -8.19 -7.38 -18.81
C GLN A 62 -8.42 -8.03 -17.45
N ALA A 63 -8.27 -7.28 -16.36
CA ALA A 63 -8.54 -7.78 -15.01
C ALA A 63 -10.03 -8.06 -14.80
N LEU A 64 -10.90 -7.20 -15.35
CA LEU A 64 -12.35 -7.42 -15.32
C LEU A 64 -12.75 -8.69 -16.09
N LYS A 65 -12.08 -9.01 -17.21
CA LYS A 65 -12.32 -10.27 -17.93
C LYS A 65 -11.94 -11.48 -17.07
N ILE A 66 -10.81 -11.41 -16.36
CA ILE A 66 -10.41 -12.49 -15.42
C ILE A 66 -11.47 -12.61 -14.33
N ALA A 67 -11.81 -11.51 -13.66
CA ALA A 67 -12.82 -11.48 -12.59
C ALA A 67 -14.14 -12.13 -13.06
N ARG A 68 -14.67 -11.69 -14.20
CA ARG A 68 -15.92 -12.23 -14.77
C ARG A 68 -15.83 -13.71 -15.10
N SER A 69 -14.70 -14.20 -15.62
CA SER A 69 -14.52 -15.61 -15.96
C SER A 69 -14.61 -16.51 -14.72
N TYR A 70 -14.07 -16.05 -13.59
CA TYR A 70 -14.16 -16.77 -12.33
C TYR A 70 -15.54 -16.67 -11.69
N SER A 71 -16.18 -15.49 -11.66
CA SER A 71 -17.51 -15.32 -11.07
C SER A 71 -18.60 -16.08 -11.85
N GLN A 72 -18.47 -16.21 -13.15
CA GLN A 72 -19.37 -17.06 -13.96
C GLN A 72 -19.22 -18.55 -13.66
N LYS A 73 -17.98 -18.99 -13.37
CA LYS A 73 -17.67 -20.40 -13.13
C LYS A 73 -17.89 -20.81 -11.67
N TYR A 74 -17.66 -19.89 -10.73
CA TYR A 74 -17.71 -20.17 -9.30
C TYR A 74 -18.65 -19.19 -8.60
N PRO A 75 -19.78 -19.66 -8.05
CA PRO A 75 -20.79 -18.79 -7.45
C PRO A 75 -20.33 -18.11 -6.16
N TYR A 76 -19.24 -18.58 -5.55
CA TYR A 76 -18.65 -18.01 -4.34
C TYR A 76 -17.31 -17.34 -4.68
N THR A 77 -17.40 -16.28 -5.46
CA THR A 77 -16.26 -15.45 -5.84
C THR A 77 -16.37 -14.13 -5.11
N TYR A 78 -15.29 -13.74 -4.42
CA TYR A 78 -15.20 -12.54 -3.60
C TYR A 78 -14.09 -11.63 -4.14
N PHE A 79 -14.35 -10.33 -4.16
CA PHE A 79 -13.44 -9.32 -4.66
C PHE A 79 -12.94 -8.45 -3.52
N SER A 80 -11.63 -8.19 -3.48
CA SER A 80 -11.02 -7.35 -2.47
C SER A 80 -10.04 -6.35 -3.08
N ALA A 81 -9.95 -5.18 -2.45
CA ALA A 81 -9.02 -4.13 -2.82
C ALA A 81 -8.54 -3.36 -1.59
N MET A 82 -7.48 -2.57 -1.75
CA MET A 82 -7.01 -1.63 -0.74
C MET A 82 -7.58 -0.24 -1.01
N SER A 83 -8.07 0.41 0.04
CA SER A 83 -8.51 1.80 0.00
C SER A 83 -7.33 2.72 -0.28
N LYS A 84 -7.58 3.73 -1.11
CA LYS A 84 -6.65 4.81 -1.43
C LYS A 84 -7.12 6.16 -0.86
N ALA A 85 -8.23 6.15 -0.13
CA ALA A 85 -8.74 7.33 0.54
C ALA A 85 -7.80 7.79 1.66
N LYS A 86 -7.87 9.08 2.00
CA LYS A 86 -7.12 9.62 3.14
C LYS A 86 -7.81 9.19 4.43
N GLU A 87 -7.13 8.38 5.21
CA GLU A 87 -7.65 7.82 6.46
C GLU A 87 -7.13 8.58 7.68
N VAL A 88 -7.97 8.68 8.71
CA VAL A 88 -7.62 9.31 9.98
C VAL A 88 -7.70 8.28 11.11
N LEU A 89 -6.61 8.14 11.87
CA LEU A 89 -6.54 7.28 13.04
C LEU A 89 -7.30 7.90 14.22
N CYS A 90 -8.12 7.10 14.90
CA CYS A 90 -8.75 7.51 16.15
C CYS A 90 -8.95 6.32 17.10
N GLU A 91 -9.14 6.62 18.40
CA GLU A 91 -9.60 5.62 19.36
C GLU A 91 -11.09 5.33 19.11
N LYS A 92 -11.48 4.06 19.24
CA LYS A 92 -12.89 3.66 19.02
C LYS A 92 -13.87 4.38 19.91
N GLN A 93 -13.49 4.71 21.14
CA GLN A 93 -14.35 5.49 22.05
C GLN A 93 -14.61 6.88 21.48
N ALA A 94 -13.58 7.58 21.03
CA ALA A 94 -13.73 8.89 20.39
C ALA A 94 -14.52 8.80 19.08
N PHE A 95 -14.36 7.72 18.32
CA PHE A 95 -15.12 7.49 17.10
C PHE A 95 -16.61 7.27 17.34
N GLU A 96 -17.01 6.64 18.44
CA GLU A 96 -18.45 6.48 18.79
C GLU A 96 -19.15 7.85 18.94
N GLU A 97 -18.42 8.89 19.35
CA GLU A 97 -18.91 10.26 19.39
C GLU A 97 -19.09 10.86 17.99
N LEU A 98 -18.18 10.49 17.05
CA LEU A 98 -18.21 10.93 15.65
C LEU A 98 -19.23 10.17 14.78
N LYS A 99 -19.73 9.02 15.23
CA LYS A 99 -20.73 8.20 14.49
C LYS A 99 -21.96 8.96 14.02
N LYS A 100 -22.27 10.09 14.62
CA LYS A 100 -23.38 10.97 14.23
C LYS A 100 -23.26 11.51 12.80
N GLU A 101 -22.05 11.49 12.21
CA GLU A 101 -21.75 12.07 10.91
C GLU A 101 -21.63 11.04 9.77
N ASN A 102 -21.92 9.76 10.02
CA ASN A 102 -21.89 8.66 9.02
C ASN A 102 -20.55 8.46 8.31
N TYR A 103 -19.44 8.65 9.00
CA TYR A 103 -18.12 8.34 8.45
C TYR A 103 -17.90 6.82 8.33
N PRO A 104 -17.51 6.30 7.14
CA PRO A 104 -17.04 4.92 7.02
C PRO A 104 -15.81 4.71 7.87
N ALA A 105 -15.78 3.63 8.65
CA ALA A 105 -14.65 3.32 9.52
C ALA A 105 -14.27 1.85 9.47
N CYS A 106 -12.99 1.57 9.66
CA CYS A 106 -12.43 0.24 9.73
C CYS A 106 -11.67 0.06 11.05
N ALA A 107 -11.99 -1.00 11.80
CA ALA A 107 -11.25 -1.33 13.01
C ALA A 107 -9.86 -1.87 12.67
N ILE A 108 -8.81 -1.30 13.27
CA ILE A 108 -7.44 -1.84 13.21
C ILE A 108 -7.27 -2.92 14.28
N ASN A 109 -7.62 -2.61 15.52
CA ASN A 109 -7.58 -3.54 16.64
C ASN A 109 -8.75 -3.29 17.62
N GLN A 110 -8.64 -3.76 18.85
CA GLN A 110 -9.70 -3.56 19.84
C GLN A 110 -9.83 -2.09 20.30
N LYS A 111 -8.75 -1.32 20.31
CA LYS A 111 -8.69 0.06 20.83
C LYS A 111 -8.83 1.10 19.71
N TYR A 112 -8.25 0.85 18.52
CA TYR A 112 -8.11 1.81 17.44
C TYR A 112 -8.92 1.47 16.21
N CYS A 113 -9.38 2.49 15.51
CA CYS A 113 -9.96 2.42 14.18
C CYS A 113 -9.41 3.55 13.29
N VAL A 114 -9.60 3.42 12.00
CA VAL A 114 -9.43 4.50 11.03
C VAL A 114 -10.78 4.81 10.42
N TYR A 115 -10.99 6.08 10.11
CA TYR A 115 -12.19 6.54 9.39
C TYR A 115 -11.80 7.39 8.19
N VAL A 116 -12.73 7.52 7.26
CA VAL A 116 -12.58 8.26 6.01
C VAL A 116 -13.73 9.24 5.90
N GLU A 117 -13.48 10.42 5.33
CA GLU A 117 -14.56 11.32 4.96
C GLU A 117 -15.43 10.71 3.87
N SER A 118 -16.75 10.88 3.98
CA SER A 118 -17.71 10.21 3.10
C SER A 118 -17.49 10.52 1.62
N GLU A 119 -17.05 11.73 1.30
CA GLU A 119 -16.73 12.11 -0.08
C GLU A 119 -15.53 11.36 -0.64
N ASP A 120 -14.46 11.25 0.14
CA ASP A 120 -13.24 10.55 -0.25
C ASP A 120 -13.47 9.05 -0.36
N PHE A 121 -14.27 8.49 0.55
CA PHE A 121 -14.72 7.10 0.45
C PHE A 121 -15.51 6.84 -0.84
N LEU A 122 -16.44 7.73 -1.20
CA LEU A 122 -17.23 7.58 -2.42
C LEU A 122 -16.38 7.73 -3.68
N LYS A 123 -15.37 8.63 -3.68
CA LYS A 123 -14.40 8.75 -4.77
C LYS A 123 -13.61 7.45 -4.95
N ASP A 124 -13.11 6.90 -3.85
CA ASP A 124 -12.33 5.66 -3.86
C ASP A 124 -13.21 4.47 -4.31
N PHE A 125 -14.41 4.35 -3.77
CA PHE A 125 -15.35 3.29 -4.15
C PHE A 125 -15.76 3.34 -5.64
N LYS A 126 -15.87 4.54 -6.24
CA LYS A 126 -16.17 4.70 -7.67
C LYS A 126 -15.14 4.10 -8.60
N ARG A 127 -13.88 3.93 -8.17
CA ARG A 127 -12.84 3.26 -8.95
C ARG A 127 -13.19 1.81 -9.28
N PHE A 128 -13.97 1.17 -8.42
CA PHE A 128 -14.43 -0.21 -8.59
C PHE A 128 -15.84 -0.33 -9.15
N LYS A 129 -16.42 0.76 -9.66
CA LYS A 129 -17.82 0.83 -10.13
C LYS A 129 -18.20 -0.23 -11.17
N VAL A 130 -17.22 -0.69 -11.95
CA VAL A 130 -17.43 -1.70 -13.00
C VAL A 130 -17.44 -3.12 -12.43
N GLN A 131 -16.85 -3.32 -11.27
CA GLN A 131 -16.79 -4.58 -10.55
C GLN A 131 -17.03 -4.29 -9.06
N ASP A 132 -18.18 -4.73 -8.54
CA ASP A 132 -18.47 -4.60 -7.13
C ASP A 132 -17.38 -5.27 -6.29
N VAL A 133 -16.85 -4.54 -5.30
CA VAL A 133 -15.84 -5.04 -4.37
C VAL A 133 -16.53 -5.44 -3.07
N ASP A 134 -16.37 -6.69 -2.67
CA ASP A 134 -16.96 -7.21 -1.43
C ASP A 134 -16.21 -6.69 -0.19
N PHE A 135 -14.89 -6.50 -0.32
CA PHE A 135 -14.03 -6.07 0.78
C PHE A 135 -13.08 -4.95 0.32
N LEU A 136 -13.22 -3.79 0.95
CA LEU A 136 -12.29 -2.67 0.79
C LEU A 136 -11.52 -2.50 2.11
N PHE A 137 -10.22 -2.80 2.08
CA PHE A 137 -9.38 -2.79 3.27
C PHE A 137 -8.60 -1.49 3.42
N SER A 138 -8.48 -1.01 4.66
CA SER A 138 -7.57 0.05 5.03
C SER A 138 -6.11 -0.41 4.89
N PRO A 139 -5.20 0.43 4.32
CA PRO A 139 -3.77 0.13 4.33
C PRO A 139 -3.21 -0.06 5.75
N PHE A 140 -3.72 0.68 6.73
CA PHE A 140 -3.26 0.56 8.13
C PHE A 140 -3.75 -0.74 8.78
N SER A 141 -4.92 -1.22 8.42
CA SER A 141 -5.40 -2.55 8.84
C SER A 141 -4.54 -3.65 8.22
N LEU A 142 -4.11 -3.50 6.96
CA LEU A 142 -3.21 -4.43 6.29
C LEU A 142 -1.84 -4.48 6.95
N ILE A 143 -1.23 -3.31 7.24
CA ILE A 143 0.04 -3.21 7.95
C ILE A 143 -0.08 -3.87 9.32
N TYR A 144 -1.06 -3.45 10.12
CA TYR A 144 -1.22 -3.93 11.48
C TYR A 144 -1.47 -5.44 11.54
N ASP A 145 -2.37 -5.97 10.70
CA ASP A 145 -2.64 -7.40 10.65
C ASP A 145 -1.40 -8.22 10.24
N PHE A 146 -0.53 -7.67 9.40
CA PHE A 146 0.71 -8.33 9.01
C PHE A 146 1.73 -8.37 10.14
N VAL A 147 1.86 -7.28 10.91
CA VAL A 147 2.90 -7.14 11.94
C VAL A 147 2.44 -7.45 13.36
N ARG A 148 1.15 -7.62 13.63
CA ARG A 148 0.58 -7.74 14.98
C ARG A 148 1.23 -8.81 15.87
N ASP A 149 1.63 -9.93 15.27
CA ASP A 149 2.23 -11.06 15.99
C ASP A 149 3.73 -10.85 16.25
N SER A 150 4.34 -9.85 15.61
CA SER A 150 5.75 -9.43 15.75
C SER A 150 5.92 -8.05 16.38
N LEU A 151 4.84 -7.43 16.89
CA LEU A 151 4.93 -6.16 17.59
C LEU A 151 5.81 -6.29 18.84
N GLU A 152 6.71 -5.33 19.03
CA GLU A 152 7.64 -5.26 20.15
C GLU A 152 7.11 -4.36 21.27
N GLU A 153 7.71 -4.43 22.48
CA GLU A 153 7.37 -3.53 23.59
C GLU A 153 7.83 -2.09 23.32
N LYS A 154 8.90 -1.91 22.52
CA LYS A 154 9.36 -0.61 22.04
C LYS A 154 8.61 -0.20 20.77
N PRO A 155 8.37 1.10 20.57
CA PRO A 155 7.73 1.58 19.36
C PRO A 155 8.64 1.36 18.14
N LEU A 156 8.06 0.83 17.07
CA LEU A 156 8.67 0.69 15.76
C LEU A 156 7.88 1.46 14.71
N LEU A 157 8.57 1.84 13.62
CA LEU A 157 7.94 2.44 12.47
C LEU A 157 7.77 1.38 11.37
N TYR A 158 6.53 1.14 10.97
CA TYR A 158 6.15 0.22 9.90
C TYR A 158 5.80 1.03 8.66
N LEU A 159 6.51 0.83 7.57
CA LEU A 159 6.37 1.56 6.31
C LEU A 159 5.90 0.62 5.20
N LEU A 160 4.70 0.82 4.68
CA LEU A 160 4.22 0.17 3.45
C LEU A 160 4.49 1.10 2.28
N LEU A 161 5.36 0.68 1.38
CA LEU A 161 5.77 1.45 0.21
C LEU A 161 5.10 0.93 -1.04
N GLU A 162 4.42 1.82 -1.76
CA GLU A 162 3.94 1.68 -3.13
C GLU A 162 4.65 2.69 -4.04
N ARG A 163 4.45 2.62 -5.35
CA ARG A 163 5.09 3.52 -6.32
C ARG A 163 4.55 4.95 -6.25
N SER A 164 3.24 5.12 -6.08
CA SER A 164 2.57 6.43 -6.08
C SER A 164 2.40 7.02 -4.69
N ARG A 165 2.56 6.24 -3.64
CA ARG A 165 2.34 6.65 -2.25
C ARG A 165 2.97 5.71 -1.25
N PHE A 166 3.02 6.16 -0.01
CA PHE A 166 3.39 5.29 1.10
C PHE A 166 2.50 5.53 2.32
N TYR A 167 2.44 4.52 3.16
CA TYR A 167 1.69 4.52 4.40
C TYR A 167 2.63 4.13 5.53
N PHE A 168 2.58 4.85 6.63
CA PHE A 168 3.37 4.45 7.78
C PHE A 168 2.57 4.46 9.06
N LEU A 169 2.91 3.52 9.93
CA LEU A 169 2.32 3.26 11.21
C LEU A 169 3.42 3.26 12.25
N ILE A 170 3.28 4.07 13.32
CA ILE A 170 4.14 4.00 14.49
C ILE A 170 3.35 3.29 15.58
N ALA A 171 3.85 2.14 16.03
CA ALA A 171 3.13 1.32 16.99
C ALA A 171 4.09 0.48 17.84
N ASP A 172 3.66 0.14 19.04
CA ASP A 172 4.20 -0.91 19.88
C ASP A 172 3.14 -1.99 20.13
N LYS A 173 3.44 -2.92 21.03
CA LYS A 173 2.52 -4.00 21.39
C LYS A 173 1.23 -3.52 22.08
N LYS A 174 1.22 -2.33 22.64
CA LYS A 174 0.11 -1.78 23.45
C LYS A 174 -0.69 -0.74 22.69
N GLU A 175 0.00 0.12 21.92
CA GLU A 175 -0.58 1.32 21.34
C GLU A 175 -0.19 1.54 19.87
N ILE A 176 -1.08 2.26 19.18
CA ILE A 176 -0.80 2.86 17.87
C ILE A 176 -0.67 4.37 18.11
N PHE A 177 0.51 4.91 17.83
CA PHE A 177 0.81 6.31 18.08
C PHE A 177 0.47 7.21 16.89
N LEU A 178 0.70 6.71 15.68
CA LEU A 178 0.46 7.45 14.43
C LEU A 178 0.14 6.50 13.29
N ALA A 179 -0.77 6.92 12.42
CA ALA A 179 -1.01 6.35 11.10
C ALA A 179 -1.14 7.50 10.09
N LYS A 180 -0.29 7.52 9.07
CA LYS A 180 -0.25 8.59 8.07
C LYS A 180 -0.01 8.01 6.67
N SER A 181 -0.72 8.56 5.66
CA SER A 181 -0.50 8.29 4.24
C SER A 181 0.09 9.53 3.56
N VAL A 182 1.00 9.32 2.62
CA VAL A 182 1.66 10.39 1.87
C VAL A 182 1.71 10.00 0.39
N PHE A 183 1.43 10.95 -0.49
CA PHE A 183 1.58 10.80 -1.93
C PHE A 183 3.03 11.08 -2.32
N LEU A 184 3.57 10.29 -3.23
CA LEU A 184 4.90 10.46 -3.80
C LEU A 184 4.87 11.31 -5.08
N GLU A 185 3.74 11.34 -5.77
CA GLU A 185 3.53 12.20 -6.92
C GLU A 185 2.88 13.52 -6.47
N GLU A 186 3.40 14.63 -6.94
CA GLU A 186 2.66 15.88 -6.92
C GLU A 186 1.42 15.71 -7.80
N GLN A 187 0.24 15.64 -7.19
CA GLN A 187 -0.97 15.87 -7.96
C GLN A 187 -0.85 17.29 -8.51
N PRO A 188 -1.03 17.52 -9.83
CA PRO A 188 -1.19 18.88 -10.29
C PRO A 188 -2.39 19.44 -9.55
N GLU A 189 -2.11 20.29 -8.57
CA GLU A 189 -3.14 21.00 -7.83
C GLU A 189 -4.00 21.72 -8.88
N GLU A 190 -5.28 21.43 -8.92
CA GLU A 190 -6.25 22.34 -9.48
C GLU A 190 -6.02 23.66 -8.70
N PHE A 191 -5.51 24.65 -9.40
CA PHE A 191 -5.22 25.98 -8.89
C PHE A 191 -6.43 26.52 -8.12
N ILE A 192 -6.43 26.33 -6.80
CA ILE A 192 -7.19 27.18 -5.91
C ILE A 192 -6.23 28.30 -5.55
N GLU A 193 -6.44 29.45 -6.17
CA GLU A 193 -5.78 30.70 -5.79
C GLU A 193 -6.04 30.98 -4.29
N SER A 194 -5.09 30.61 -3.47
CA SER A 194 -4.92 31.21 -2.16
C SER A 194 -3.48 31.74 -2.07
N LYS A 195 -3.38 33.05 -2.18
CA LYS A 195 -2.17 33.79 -1.86
C LYS A 195 -1.80 33.52 -0.39
N GLU A 196 -0.63 32.93 -0.19
CA GLU A 196 0.24 33.35 0.93
C GLU A 196 1.66 32.88 0.62
N GLU A 197 2.54 33.86 0.60
CA GLU A 197 3.97 33.77 0.37
C GLU A 197 4.64 33.05 1.54
N ASP A 198 5.40 32.01 1.26
CA ASP A 198 6.73 31.68 1.78
C ASP A 198 7.10 30.25 1.35
N SER A 199 7.35 30.08 0.05
CA SER A 199 7.98 28.87 -0.46
C SER A 199 9.49 29.04 -0.38
N VAL A 200 10.12 28.26 0.49
CA VAL A 200 11.58 28.03 0.43
C VAL A 200 11.89 27.43 -0.95
N GLU A 201 12.46 28.24 -1.81
CA GLU A 201 13.09 27.80 -3.05
C GLU A 201 14.17 26.78 -2.71
N MET A 202 13.81 25.50 -2.71
CA MET A 202 14.76 24.41 -2.61
C MET A 202 15.41 24.23 -3.97
N ASN A 203 16.49 24.89 -4.11
CA ASN A 203 17.57 24.92 -5.09
C ASN A 203 17.49 23.88 -6.21
N ASP A 204 16.97 24.31 -7.36
CA ASP A 204 17.14 23.63 -8.67
C ASP A 204 18.61 23.27 -8.99
N GLU A 205 19.57 23.99 -8.39
CA GLU A 205 21.00 23.72 -8.54
C GLU A 205 21.45 22.47 -7.78
N ILE A 206 20.91 22.21 -6.58
CA ILE A 206 21.22 20.99 -5.82
C ILE A 206 20.61 19.77 -6.52
N MET A 207 19.39 19.91 -7.04
CA MET A 207 18.75 18.83 -7.81
C MET A 207 19.52 18.53 -9.10
N LYS A 208 19.98 19.56 -9.82
CA LYS A 208 20.80 19.39 -11.03
C LYS A 208 22.17 18.79 -10.74
N ALA A 209 22.82 19.22 -9.65
CA ALA A 209 24.11 18.67 -9.23
C ALA A 209 23.98 17.18 -8.86
N PHE A 210 22.93 16.83 -8.13
CA PHE A 210 22.63 15.44 -7.74
C PHE A 210 22.31 14.55 -8.96
N LEU A 211 21.52 15.06 -9.91
CA LEU A 211 21.23 14.34 -11.16
C LEU A 211 22.48 14.15 -12.04
N SER A 212 23.42 15.13 -12.05
CA SER A 212 24.68 14.99 -12.79
C SER A 212 25.60 13.96 -12.14
N GLU A 213 25.66 13.90 -10.82
CA GLU A 213 26.47 12.92 -10.07
C GLU A 213 25.95 11.48 -10.28
N ILE A 214 24.62 11.30 -10.29
CA ILE A 214 24.00 10.01 -10.62
C ILE A 214 24.31 9.60 -12.07
N GLN A 215 24.29 10.55 -13.01
CA GLN A 215 24.56 10.28 -14.42
C GLN A 215 26.02 9.86 -14.62
N GLU A 216 26.98 10.50 -13.94
CA GLU A 216 28.38 10.13 -13.97
C GLU A 216 28.63 8.73 -13.38
N ASP A 217 27.91 8.37 -12.30
CA ASP A 217 27.98 7.04 -11.71
C ASP A 217 27.39 5.95 -12.63
N ILE A 218 26.32 6.26 -13.35
CA ILE A 218 25.72 5.36 -14.35
C ILE A 218 26.69 5.16 -15.53
N ASP A 219 27.25 6.24 -16.06
CA ASP A 219 28.17 6.19 -17.18
C ASP A 219 29.48 5.44 -16.82
N SER A 220 29.98 5.61 -15.59
CA SER A 220 31.15 4.89 -15.08
C SER A 220 30.90 3.40 -14.85
N LEU A 221 29.68 3.02 -14.46
CA LEU A 221 29.23 1.62 -14.31
C LEU A 221 29.08 0.94 -15.69
N GLU A 222 28.56 1.64 -16.69
CA GLU A 222 28.44 1.15 -18.06
C GLU A 222 29.81 0.89 -18.68
N GLU A 223 30.78 1.79 -18.46
CA GLU A 223 32.17 1.66 -18.97
C GLU A 223 32.91 0.51 -18.26
N ALA A 224 32.74 0.34 -16.94
CA ALA A 224 33.35 -0.73 -16.16
C ALA A 224 32.80 -2.13 -16.49
N MET A 225 31.56 -2.22 -16.97
CA MET A 225 30.94 -3.49 -17.35
C MET A 225 31.10 -3.90 -18.80
N GLY A 226 31.72 -3.09 -19.66
CA GLY A 226 32.06 -3.44 -21.06
C GLY A 226 30.84 -3.83 -21.91
N LEU A 227 29.71 -3.17 -21.74
CA LEU A 227 28.44 -3.58 -22.32
C LEU A 227 28.30 -3.13 -23.77
N ASP A 228 28.35 -4.10 -24.68
CA ASP A 228 28.07 -3.93 -26.12
C ASP A 228 26.53 -3.68 -26.31
N ARG A 229 26.21 -2.58 -26.99
CA ARG A 229 24.89 -1.94 -27.08
C ARG A 229 23.82 -2.65 -27.91
N SER A 230 23.94 -3.94 -28.17
CA SER A 230 23.07 -4.57 -29.17
C SER A 230 22.39 -5.86 -28.75
N LYS A 231 21.50 -5.92 -27.80
CA LYS A 231 20.37 -6.88 -27.82
C LYS A 231 19.52 -7.05 -26.54
N ASP A 232 19.89 -6.48 -25.36
CA ASP A 232 19.14 -6.72 -24.12
C ASP A 232 18.56 -5.45 -23.46
N ASN A 233 18.15 -4.46 -24.28
CA ASN A 233 17.85 -3.11 -23.79
C ASN A 233 16.53 -2.94 -23.02
N LYS A 234 15.60 -3.90 -23.00
CA LYS A 234 14.32 -3.69 -22.29
C LYS A 234 14.41 -3.96 -20.80
N GLU A 235 14.99 -5.07 -20.37
CA GLU A 235 15.09 -5.39 -18.94
C GLU A 235 16.04 -4.45 -18.18
N LYS A 236 17.15 -4.05 -18.80
CA LYS A 236 18.13 -3.12 -18.18
C LYS A 236 17.60 -1.69 -18.02
N ASN A 237 16.77 -1.22 -18.95
CA ASN A 237 16.14 0.08 -18.82
C ASN A 237 15.09 0.12 -17.69
N GLU A 238 14.34 -0.96 -17.47
CA GLU A 238 13.38 -1.05 -16.36
C GLU A 238 14.07 -1.00 -14.99
N ASP A 239 15.23 -1.64 -14.84
CA ASP A 239 16.03 -1.61 -13.61
C ASP A 239 16.62 -0.21 -13.33
N ALA A 240 17.10 0.48 -14.37
CA ALA A 240 17.62 1.83 -14.24
C ALA A 240 16.52 2.86 -13.90
N TYR A 241 15.37 2.78 -14.54
CA TYR A 241 14.22 3.64 -14.22
C TYR A 241 13.70 3.40 -12.80
N SER A 242 13.60 2.16 -12.37
CA SER A 242 13.15 1.83 -11.01
C SER A 242 14.15 2.30 -9.94
N LEU A 243 15.45 2.30 -10.26
CA LEU A 243 16.48 2.85 -9.39
C LEU A 243 16.36 4.38 -9.26
N ILE A 244 16.24 5.10 -10.39
CA ILE A 244 16.13 6.56 -10.41
C ILE A 244 14.85 6.98 -9.67
N GLU A 245 13.69 6.40 -9.99
CA GLU A 245 12.41 6.66 -9.34
C GLU A 245 12.50 6.37 -7.83
N GLY A 246 13.10 5.24 -7.44
CA GLY A 246 13.33 4.89 -6.05
C GLY A 246 14.18 5.93 -5.33
N MET A 247 15.28 6.38 -5.91
CA MET A 247 16.19 7.36 -5.29
C MET A 247 15.57 8.76 -5.21
N THR A 248 14.83 9.20 -6.21
CA THR A 248 14.19 10.52 -6.25
C THR A 248 13.18 10.70 -5.11
N ASN A 249 12.50 9.63 -4.72
CA ASN A 249 11.47 9.68 -3.68
C ASN A 249 12.02 9.59 -2.25
N ILE A 250 13.28 9.17 -2.05
CA ILE A 250 13.87 8.99 -0.71
C ILE A 250 13.81 10.25 0.16
N PRO A 251 14.19 11.45 -0.31
CA PRO A 251 14.12 12.66 0.50
C PRO A 251 12.70 12.97 0.97
N LEU A 252 11.70 12.80 0.11
CA LEU A 252 10.29 13.02 0.45
C LEU A 252 9.82 12.01 1.50
N ILE A 253 10.15 10.72 1.32
CA ILE A 253 9.83 9.68 2.29
C ILE A 253 10.50 10.01 3.63
N ALA A 254 11.80 10.31 3.64
CA ALA A 254 12.55 10.58 4.86
C ALA A 254 11.99 11.81 5.61
N ASN A 255 11.71 12.90 4.91
CA ASN A 255 11.12 14.10 5.50
C ASN A 255 9.76 13.81 6.15
N ALA A 256 8.87 13.11 5.46
CA ALA A 256 7.55 12.78 5.99
C ALA A 256 7.62 11.85 7.21
N LEU A 257 8.55 10.88 7.22
CA LEU A 257 8.79 10.01 8.37
C LEU A 257 9.34 10.80 9.57
N GLN A 258 10.31 11.70 9.34
CA GLN A 258 10.88 12.56 10.38
C GLN A 258 9.83 13.52 10.97
N GLU A 259 8.95 14.11 10.14
CA GLU A 259 7.81 14.91 10.61
C GLU A 259 6.86 14.09 11.48
N GLY A 260 6.51 12.88 11.02
CA GLY A 260 5.67 11.97 11.78
C GLY A 260 6.28 11.63 13.16
N LEU A 261 7.57 11.30 13.20
CA LEU A 261 8.30 11.02 14.43
C LEU A 261 8.33 12.25 15.35
N ARG A 262 8.65 13.44 14.83
CA ARG A 262 8.62 14.70 15.61
C ARG A 262 7.24 14.94 16.21
N SER A 263 6.17 14.77 15.43
CA SER A 263 4.79 14.96 15.91
C SER A 263 4.46 14.02 17.06
N VAL A 264 4.87 12.75 16.99
CA VAL A 264 4.63 11.78 18.05
C VAL A 264 5.45 12.10 19.31
N TYR A 265 6.73 12.43 19.18
CA TYR A 265 7.59 12.80 20.32
C TYR A 265 7.14 14.09 21.02
N HIS A 266 6.53 15.04 20.28
CA HIS A 266 5.98 16.26 20.90
C HIS A 266 4.64 16.04 21.60
N SER A 267 3.86 15.10 21.13
CA SER A 267 2.50 14.87 21.65
C SER A 267 2.41 13.79 22.70
N ARG A 268 3.41 12.91 22.80
CA ARG A 268 3.43 11.74 23.66
C ARG A 268 4.82 11.48 24.22
N ASP A 269 4.86 11.00 25.45
CA ASP A 269 6.11 10.49 26.07
C ASP A 269 6.28 9.02 25.67
N ILE A 270 7.09 8.80 24.63
CA ILE A 270 7.40 7.46 24.13
C ILE A 270 8.91 7.28 23.96
N ASP A 271 9.35 6.03 24.01
CA ASP A 271 10.73 5.68 23.69
C ASP A 271 11.07 6.02 22.24
N PHE A 272 12.37 6.26 21.99
CA PHE A 272 12.83 6.52 20.63
C PHE A 272 12.57 5.33 19.71
N VAL A 273 12.07 5.62 18.51
CA VAL A 273 11.95 4.66 17.42
C VAL A 273 13.33 4.48 16.81
N GLU A 274 13.90 3.30 16.98
CA GLU A 274 15.27 2.98 16.53
C GLU A 274 15.29 2.27 15.17
N LYS A 275 14.14 1.76 14.72
CA LYS A 275 14.05 0.89 13.56
C LYS A 275 12.81 1.15 12.71
N VAL A 276 13.02 1.06 11.40
CA VAL A 276 11.97 1.04 10.37
C VAL A 276 11.82 -0.37 9.81
N ILE A 277 10.60 -0.88 9.80
CA ILE A 277 10.23 -2.13 9.13
C ILE A 277 9.57 -1.77 7.81
N LEU A 278 10.28 -1.97 6.70
CA LEU A 278 9.77 -1.71 5.35
C LEU A 278 9.01 -2.93 4.83
N LEU A 279 7.71 -2.75 4.59
CA LEU A 279 6.84 -3.68 3.87
C LEU A 279 6.90 -3.30 2.39
N ASP A 280 7.77 -3.96 1.66
CA ASP A 280 8.10 -3.58 0.29
C ASP A 280 7.19 -4.26 -0.71
N SER A 281 6.21 -3.53 -1.25
CA SER A 281 5.31 -4.02 -2.30
C SER A 281 5.77 -3.69 -3.72
N CYS A 282 6.74 -2.79 -3.89
CA CYS A 282 7.22 -2.32 -5.20
C CYS A 282 8.63 -2.80 -5.56
N GLN A 283 9.27 -3.58 -4.68
CA GLN A 283 10.62 -4.13 -4.86
C GLN A 283 11.69 -3.03 -5.04
N ILE A 284 11.73 -2.10 -4.07
CA ILE A 284 12.70 -1.00 -4.07
C ILE A 284 14.14 -1.52 -4.23
N HIS A 285 14.91 -0.83 -5.04
CA HIS A 285 16.30 -1.20 -5.28
C HIS A 285 17.16 -1.09 -4.01
N GLN A 286 18.14 -2.00 -3.84
CA GLN A 286 18.97 -2.07 -2.63
C GLN A 286 19.72 -0.76 -2.33
N LYS A 287 20.19 -0.03 -3.35
CA LYS A 287 20.85 1.28 -3.16
C LYS A 287 19.90 2.32 -2.59
N ALA A 288 18.64 2.36 -3.04
CA ALA A 288 17.62 3.26 -2.49
C ALA A 288 17.31 2.94 -1.03
N LEU A 289 17.27 1.65 -0.67
CA LEU A 289 17.12 1.22 0.72
C LEU A 289 18.28 1.70 1.60
N MET A 290 19.53 1.55 1.14
CA MET A 290 20.72 2.03 1.86
C MET A 290 20.67 3.55 2.03
N HIS A 291 20.31 4.28 0.98
CA HIS A 291 20.16 5.74 1.04
C HIS A 291 19.07 6.19 2.02
N LEU A 292 17.93 5.48 2.06
CA LEU A 292 16.88 5.73 3.07
C LEU A 292 17.42 5.52 4.50
N GLN A 293 18.16 4.44 4.73
CA GLN A 293 18.78 4.15 6.02
C GLN A 293 19.77 5.24 6.45
N GLU A 294 20.63 5.70 5.54
CA GLU A 294 21.59 6.78 5.77
C GLU A 294 20.88 8.10 6.06
N THR A 295 19.86 8.45 5.28
CA THR A 295 19.12 9.71 5.44
C THR A 295 18.33 9.74 6.75
N LEU A 296 17.75 8.64 7.16
CA LEU A 296 17.01 8.53 8.44
C LEU A 296 17.93 8.37 9.64
N MET A 297 19.18 7.94 9.46
CA MET A 297 20.10 7.51 10.52
C MET A 297 19.48 6.42 11.42
N MET A 298 18.67 5.53 10.83
CA MET A 298 17.94 4.46 11.51
C MET A 298 18.17 3.14 10.82
N GLU A 299 18.09 2.04 11.54
CA GLU A 299 18.05 0.71 10.93
C GLU A 299 16.79 0.55 10.08
N VAL A 300 16.94 0.14 8.83
CA VAL A 300 15.82 -0.19 7.94
C VAL A 300 15.88 -1.67 7.61
N SER A 301 14.90 -2.43 8.09
CA SER A 301 14.75 -3.86 7.79
C SER A 301 13.64 -4.06 6.78
N ARG A 302 13.95 -4.70 5.65
CA ARG A 302 13.01 -5.02 4.59
C ARG A 302 12.33 -6.36 4.85
N LEU A 303 11.01 -6.39 4.72
CA LEU A 303 10.21 -7.61 4.71
C LEU A 303 9.54 -7.77 3.35
N ASP A 304 9.57 -8.98 2.81
CA ASP A 304 8.83 -9.32 1.60
C ASP A 304 7.33 -9.21 1.88
N PHE A 305 6.65 -8.34 1.16
CA PHE A 305 5.24 -8.08 1.34
C PHE A 305 4.49 -8.11 0.02
N SER A 306 3.65 -9.10 -0.16
CA SER A 306 2.74 -9.15 -1.31
C SER A 306 1.37 -8.59 -0.91
N LEU A 307 1.09 -7.37 -1.34
CA LEU A 307 -0.14 -6.66 -0.99
C LEU A 307 -1.40 -7.43 -1.44
N VAL A 308 -1.43 -7.90 -2.69
CA VAL A 308 -2.58 -8.66 -3.21
C VAL A 308 -2.76 -10.02 -2.54
N GLU A 309 -1.68 -10.65 -2.09
CA GLU A 309 -1.78 -11.88 -1.31
C GLU A 309 -2.38 -11.60 0.07
N ARG A 310 -1.96 -10.50 0.71
CA ARG A 310 -2.49 -10.11 2.01
C ARG A 310 -3.96 -9.74 1.94
N LEU A 311 -4.38 -9.03 0.89
CA LEU A 311 -5.79 -8.73 0.63
C LEU A 311 -6.64 -10.00 0.53
N ASN A 312 -6.15 -11.03 -0.17
CA ASN A 312 -6.85 -12.32 -0.26
C ASN A 312 -6.93 -13.04 1.10
N ILE A 313 -5.88 -12.99 1.90
CA ILE A 313 -5.88 -13.58 3.25
C ILE A 313 -6.94 -12.89 4.11
N LEU A 314 -6.96 -11.56 4.15
CA LEU A 314 -7.93 -10.80 4.92
C LEU A 314 -9.36 -11.01 4.41
N ALA A 315 -9.58 -11.02 3.09
CA ALA A 315 -10.89 -11.28 2.51
C ALA A 315 -11.43 -12.67 2.91
N ARG A 316 -10.54 -13.67 2.96
CA ARG A 316 -10.90 -14.99 3.48
C ARG A 316 -11.28 -14.94 4.95
N MET A 317 -10.47 -14.30 5.79
CA MET A 317 -10.73 -14.17 7.23
C MET A 317 -12.07 -13.46 7.51
N GLU A 318 -12.36 -12.35 6.81
CA GLU A 318 -13.61 -11.61 6.96
C GLU A 318 -14.82 -12.43 6.46
N ASN A 319 -14.71 -13.11 5.32
CA ASN A 319 -15.78 -13.99 4.85
C ASN A 319 -16.07 -15.12 5.84
N GLU A 320 -15.05 -15.66 6.50
CA GLU A 320 -15.22 -16.68 7.53
C GLU A 320 -15.92 -16.12 8.78
N LYS A 321 -15.66 -14.89 9.21
CA LYS A 321 -16.34 -14.22 10.33
C LYS A 321 -17.84 -13.97 10.04
N HIS A 322 -18.17 -13.53 8.82
CA HIS A 322 -19.54 -13.23 8.44
C HIS A 322 -20.38 -14.48 8.13
N ALA A 323 -19.78 -15.65 8.05
CA ALA A 323 -20.47 -16.91 7.81
C ALA A 323 -21.08 -17.52 9.08
N PHE A 324 -20.87 -16.95 10.26
CA PHE A 324 -21.50 -17.27 11.55
C PHE A 324 -22.56 -16.24 11.90
#